data_822dbc49c9f60f846b1c9262b4081592
#
_entry.id   822dbc49c9f60f846b1c9262b4081592
#
_cell.length_a   1.000
_cell.length_b   1.000
_cell.length_c   1.000
_cell.angle_alpha   90.00
_cell.angle_beta   90.00
_cell.angle_gamma   90.00
#
_symmetry.space_group_name_H-M   'P 1'
#
loop_
_entity.id
_entity.type
_entity.pdbx_description
1 polymer ?
#
loop_
_entity_poly.entity_id
_entity_poly.type
_entity_poly.pdbx_seq_one_letter_code
_entity_poly.pdbx_strand_id
1 'polypeptide(L)'
;MIDKWRIEENVFSEKTSGKHEALMTLGNGYMGIRAGFEEEYAGQSRGFFIAGTYNRAGLNEVAELPNAADITAFEIIIDNERFSLLKGKIHEYNFTLDMKTGELKRELVWENTGNKKFKMIFRRFVSLENRHLVCSKVSIEALDEDSNVKIKTGVDGRQTNSGVQHFHEMEKRVYDDKFIQYVQRTTESNIDMYLNTFLHINPVLEKSFTIERRKLLAEITGVRNRKNFFGLYIC
;
A
#
# COMPACT_ATOMS: atom_id res chain seq x y z
N MET A 1 -23.99 -6.42 -20.03
CA MET A 1 -23.53 -5.10 -20.60
C MET A 1 -22.18 -4.83 -19.96
N ILE A 2 -21.11 -4.72 -20.75
CA ILE A 2 -19.76 -4.43 -20.22
C ILE A 2 -19.77 -2.99 -19.70
N ASP A 3 -19.45 -2.79 -18.42
CA ASP A 3 -19.28 -1.45 -17.87
C ASP A 3 -17.96 -0.86 -18.39
N LYS A 4 -18.03 0.04 -19.34
CA LYS A 4 -16.87 0.68 -19.99
C LYS A 4 -16.03 1.57 -19.05
N TRP A 5 -16.50 1.80 -17.82
CA TRP A 5 -15.84 2.60 -16.81
C TRP A 5 -15.10 1.75 -15.76
N ARG A 6 -15.14 0.43 -15.90
CA ARG A 6 -14.47 -0.49 -14.97
C ARG A 6 -13.49 -1.39 -15.68
N ILE A 7 -12.36 -1.57 -15.05
CA ILE A 7 -11.39 -2.63 -15.37
C ILE A 7 -11.49 -3.62 -14.22
N GLU A 8 -11.79 -4.88 -14.51
CA GLU A 8 -12.02 -5.91 -13.50
C GLU A 8 -11.19 -7.14 -13.78
N GLU A 9 -10.68 -7.75 -12.70
CA GLU A 9 -10.06 -9.06 -12.69
C GLU A 9 -10.68 -9.90 -11.57
N ASN A 10 -11.27 -11.04 -11.94
CA ASN A 10 -12.02 -11.90 -11.01
C ASN A 10 -11.26 -13.16 -10.60
N VAL A 11 -10.04 -13.34 -11.11
CA VAL A 11 -9.18 -14.48 -10.79
C VAL A 11 -7.78 -13.99 -10.51
N PHE A 12 -7.27 -14.29 -9.33
CA PHE A 12 -5.87 -14.01 -9.04
C PHE A 12 -4.94 -14.87 -9.88
N SER A 13 -3.97 -14.25 -10.53
CA SER A 13 -2.88 -14.93 -11.24
C SER A 13 -1.59 -14.14 -11.07
N GLU A 14 -0.58 -14.77 -10.50
CA GLU A 14 0.75 -14.19 -10.36
C GLU A 14 1.34 -13.77 -11.73
N LYS A 15 1.05 -14.56 -12.79
CA LYS A 15 1.56 -14.29 -14.15
C LYS A 15 1.00 -13.01 -14.77
N THR A 16 -0.20 -12.60 -14.38
CA THR A 16 -0.87 -11.40 -14.93
C THR A 16 -0.88 -10.21 -13.98
N SER A 17 -0.40 -10.37 -12.74
CA SER A 17 -0.39 -9.32 -11.72
C SER A 17 0.34 -8.06 -12.19
N GLY A 18 1.51 -8.18 -12.79
CA GLY A 18 2.29 -7.05 -13.33
C GLY A 18 1.55 -6.27 -14.43
N LYS A 19 0.73 -6.95 -15.25
CA LYS A 19 -0.15 -6.29 -16.23
C LYS A 19 -1.21 -5.44 -15.51
N HIS A 20 -1.88 -5.99 -14.50
CA HIS A 20 -2.93 -5.27 -13.76
C HIS A 20 -2.35 -4.13 -12.93
N GLU A 21 -1.15 -4.29 -12.35
CA GLU A 21 -0.42 -3.19 -11.69
C GLU A 21 -0.24 -1.97 -12.59
N ALA A 22 0.04 -2.19 -13.88
CA ALA A 22 0.20 -1.11 -14.85
C ALA A 22 -1.14 -0.55 -15.33
N LEU A 23 -2.10 -1.43 -15.70
CA LEU A 23 -3.39 -1.02 -16.27
C LEU A 23 -4.28 -0.27 -15.28
N MET A 24 -4.21 -0.62 -13.99
CA MET A 24 -5.05 -0.05 -12.94
C MET A 24 -4.34 1.06 -12.15
N THR A 25 -3.28 1.64 -12.70
CA THR A 25 -2.55 2.77 -12.10
C THR A 25 -3.48 3.94 -11.79
N LEU A 26 -3.35 4.52 -10.60
CA LEU A 26 -4.04 5.73 -10.17
C LEU A 26 -3.15 6.96 -10.37
N GLY A 27 -3.74 8.10 -10.71
CA GLY A 27 -3.01 9.35 -10.84
C GLY A 27 -3.92 10.56 -10.94
N ASN A 28 -3.38 11.75 -10.62
CA ASN A 28 -4.11 13.02 -10.63
C ASN A 28 -3.33 14.15 -11.34
N GLY A 29 -2.31 13.81 -12.13
CA GLY A 29 -1.44 14.77 -12.81
C GLY A 29 -0.30 15.31 -11.95
N TYR A 30 -0.37 15.22 -10.61
CA TYR A 30 0.72 15.53 -9.69
C TYR A 30 1.44 14.28 -9.20
N MET A 31 0.70 13.25 -8.83
CA MET A 31 1.25 11.96 -8.43
C MET A 31 0.64 10.81 -9.23
N GLY A 32 1.40 9.72 -9.33
CA GLY A 32 0.98 8.46 -9.92
C GLY A 32 1.40 7.28 -9.05
N ILE A 33 0.49 6.33 -8.85
CA ILE A 33 0.73 5.13 -8.03
C ILE A 33 0.34 3.90 -8.84
N ARG A 34 1.29 2.98 -9.03
CA ARG A 34 0.99 1.67 -9.62
C ARG A 34 0.02 0.88 -8.73
N ALA A 35 -0.82 0.07 -9.35
CA ALA A 35 -1.79 -0.76 -8.66
C ALA A 35 -1.18 -2.04 -8.07
N GLY A 36 0.05 -1.97 -7.56
CA GLY A 36 0.66 -3.07 -6.81
C GLY A 36 -0.17 -3.44 -5.60
N PHE A 37 -0.21 -4.74 -5.26
CA PHE A 37 -0.94 -5.21 -4.09
C PHE A 37 -0.32 -4.66 -2.80
N GLU A 38 -1.12 -4.55 -1.77
CA GLU A 38 -0.70 -4.03 -0.47
C GLU A 38 0.32 -4.96 0.19
N GLU A 39 0.13 -6.27 0.10
CA GLU A 39 1.11 -7.28 0.51
C GLU A 39 2.23 -7.43 -0.54
N GLU A 40 3.40 -7.81 -0.09
CA GLU A 40 4.59 -7.91 -0.92
C GLU A 40 4.73 -9.30 -1.57
N TYR A 41 4.95 -9.34 -2.90
CA TYR A 41 5.24 -10.55 -3.68
C TYR A 41 6.57 -10.43 -4.41
N ALA A 42 7.21 -11.55 -4.68
CA ALA A 42 8.36 -11.59 -5.57
C ALA A 42 7.98 -11.14 -6.99
N GLY A 43 8.78 -10.27 -7.57
CA GLY A 43 8.53 -9.72 -8.91
C GLY A 43 7.50 -8.60 -9.00
N GLN A 44 6.89 -8.20 -7.88
CA GLN A 44 5.99 -7.05 -7.82
C GLN A 44 6.78 -5.75 -8.06
N SER A 45 6.24 -4.87 -8.90
CA SER A 45 6.79 -3.55 -9.15
C SER A 45 5.92 -2.48 -8.50
N ARG A 46 6.29 -2.07 -7.30
CA ARG A 46 5.68 -0.92 -6.63
C ARG A 46 6.21 0.37 -7.22
N GLY A 47 5.34 1.33 -7.43
CA GLY A 47 5.74 2.61 -7.97
C GLY A 47 4.88 3.74 -7.41
N PHE A 48 5.55 4.73 -6.86
CA PHE A 48 4.99 6.00 -6.44
C PHE A 48 5.84 7.13 -7.01
N PHE A 49 5.26 7.92 -7.88
CA PHE A 49 5.94 8.95 -8.65
C PHE A 49 5.29 10.31 -8.43
N ILE A 50 6.11 11.36 -8.29
CA ILE A 50 5.65 12.74 -8.12
C ILE A 50 6.18 13.58 -9.26
N ALA A 51 5.30 14.28 -9.96
CA ALA A 51 5.65 15.12 -11.09
C ALA A 51 6.66 16.22 -10.68
N GLY A 52 7.66 16.45 -11.52
CA GLY A 52 8.67 17.49 -11.32
C GLY A 52 9.86 17.08 -10.45
N THR A 53 9.89 15.85 -9.90
CA THR A 53 11.00 15.39 -9.04
C THR A 53 12.11 14.69 -9.83
N TYR A 54 12.38 15.11 -11.06
CA TYR A 54 13.42 14.50 -11.90
C TYR A 54 14.79 14.54 -11.23
N ASN A 55 15.52 13.42 -11.34
CA ASN A 55 16.83 13.26 -10.72
C ASN A 55 17.73 12.35 -11.58
N ARG A 56 19.04 12.59 -11.56
CA ARG A 56 20.06 11.70 -12.11
C ARG A 56 20.70 10.90 -10.99
N ALA A 57 20.99 9.64 -11.24
CA ALA A 57 21.73 8.83 -10.28
C ALA A 57 23.25 9.07 -10.35
N GLY A 58 23.74 9.59 -11.48
CA GLY A 58 25.16 9.96 -11.70
C GLY A 58 25.32 11.02 -12.78
N LEU A 59 26.51 11.64 -12.84
CA LEU A 59 26.80 12.79 -13.71
C LEU A 59 26.60 12.49 -15.22
N ASN A 60 26.75 11.25 -15.63
CA ASN A 60 26.64 10.82 -17.03
C ASN A 60 25.32 10.10 -17.35
N GLU A 61 24.38 10.08 -16.40
CA GLU A 61 23.11 9.40 -16.56
C GLU A 61 21.99 10.36 -17.01
N VAL A 62 20.97 9.81 -17.64
CA VAL A 62 19.79 10.57 -18.04
C VAL A 62 18.95 10.86 -16.79
N ALA A 63 18.40 12.09 -16.74
CA ALA A 63 17.44 12.41 -15.70
C ALA A 63 16.16 11.58 -15.87
N GLU A 64 15.73 10.94 -14.81
CA GLU A 64 14.50 10.15 -14.78
C GLU A 64 13.58 10.57 -13.63
N LEU A 65 12.32 10.17 -13.68
CA LEU A 65 11.38 10.37 -12.59
C LEU A 65 11.62 9.28 -11.54
N PRO A 66 12.14 9.63 -10.35
CA PRO A 66 12.51 8.64 -9.36
C PRO A 66 11.28 8.01 -8.67
N ASN A 67 11.37 6.72 -8.37
CA ASN A 67 10.40 6.00 -7.58
C ASN A 67 10.52 6.43 -6.11
N ALA A 68 9.54 7.15 -5.61
CA ALA A 68 9.50 7.67 -4.25
C ALA A 68 9.26 6.54 -3.23
N ALA A 69 9.38 6.87 -1.94
CA ALA A 69 9.12 5.91 -0.87
C ALA A 69 7.71 5.32 -0.97
N ASP A 70 7.60 4.01 -0.78
CA ASP A 70 6.31 3.30 -0.81
C ASP A 70 5.48 3.64 0.44
N ILE A 71 4.25 4.05 0.22
CA ILE A 71 3.25 4.40 1.23
C ILE A 71 2.04 3.46 1.17
N THR A 72 2.10 2.40 0.37
CA THR A 72 0.93 1.55 0.06
C THR A 72 1.00 0.18 0.70
N ALA A 73 2.15 -0.20 1.29
CA ALA A 73 2.35 -1.52 1.83
C ALA A 73 1.60 -1.77 3.14
N PHE A 74 0.96 -2.94 3.21
CA PHE A 74 0.42 -3.52 4.43
C PHE A 74 0.97 -4.94 4.59
N GLU A 75 1.78 -5.17 5.60
CA GLU A 75 2.10 -6.54 6.03
C GLU A 75 1.03 -6.98 7.02
N ILE A 76 0.25 -7.98 6.65
CA ILE A 76 -0.87 -8.50 7.44
C ILE A 76 -0.49 -9.88 7.95
N ILE A 77 -0.56 -10.08 9.27
CA ILE A 77 -0.28 -11.34 9.95
C ILE A 77 -1.53 -11.73 10.73
N ILE A 78 -2.07 -12.91 10.49
CA ILE A 78 -3.26 -13.44 11.13
C ILE A 78 -2.91 -14.77 11.80
N ASP A 79 -3.11 -14.87 13.13
CA ASP A 79 -2.75 -16.03 13.94
C ASP A 79 -1.30 -16.52 13.68
N ASN A 80 -0.36 -15.58 13.59
CA ASN A 80 1.07 -15.77 13.27
C ASN A 80 1.35 -16.22 11.81
N GLU A 81 0.36 -16.31 10.93
CA GLU A 81 0.53 -16.56 9.51
C GLU A 81 0.49 -15.26 8.72
N ARG A 82 1.51 -15.01 7.90
CA ARG A 82 1.54 -13.85 7.00
C ARG A 82 0.56 -14.07 5.84
N PHE A 83 -0.38 -13.14 5.67
CA PHE A 83 -1.29 -13.14 4.53
C PHE A 83 -0.54 -13.07 3.21
N SER A 84 -0.89 -13.95 2.29
CA SER A 84 -0.38 -13.98 0.93
C SER A 84 -1.35 -14.74 0.03
N LEU A 85 -1.63 -14.21 -1.15
CA LEU A 85 -2.42 -14.93 -2.16
C LEU A 85 -1.69 -16.15 -2.75
N LEU A 86 -0.38 -16.28 -2.48
CA LEU A 86 0.43 -17.45 -2.86
C LEU A 86 0.36 -18.59 -1.82
N LYS A 87 -0.29 -18.36 -0.68
CA LYS A 87 -0.48 -19.32 0.41
C LYS A 87 -1.95 -19.36 0.82
N GLY A 88 -2.38 -20.49 1.38
CA GLY A 88 -3.79 -20.67 1.72
C GLY A 88 -4.66 -20.88 0.47
N LYS A 89 -5.96 -20.62 0.59
CA LYS A 89 -6.94 -20.82 -0.47
C LYS A 89 -7.76 -19.57 -0.71
N ILE A 90 -7.92 -19.18 -1.95
CA ILE A 90 -8.76 -18.08 -2.37
C ILE A 90 -10.13 -18.65 -2.76
N HIS A 91 -11.20 -18.21 -2.10
CA HIS A 91 -12.59 -18.62 -2.40
C HIS A 91 -13.28 -17.62 -3.32
N GLU A 92 -13.06 -16.34 -3.06
CA GLU A 92 -13.61 -15.24 -3.83
C GLU A 92 -12.49 -14.23 -4.11
N TYR A 93 -12.51 -13.63 -5.29
CA TYR A 93 -11.55 -12.59 -5.66
C TYR A 93 -12.16 -11.63 -6.67
N ASN A 94 -12.05 -10.35 -6.40
CA ASN A 94 -12.38 -9.30 -7.34
C ASN A 94 -11.39 -8.14 -7.16
N PHE A 95 -10.76 -7.72 -8.24
CA PHE A 95 -9.87 -6.57 -8.30
C PHE A 95 -10.36 -5.61 -9.37
N THR A 96 -10.75 -4.41 -8.98
CA THR A 96 -11.48 -3.47 -9.83
C THR A 96 -10.88 -2.07 -9.73
N LEU A 97 -10.67 -1.43 -10.87
CA LEU A 97 -10.53 0.01 -10.99
C LEU A 97 -11.86 0.58 -11.51
N ASP A 98 -12.53 1.40 -10.70
CA ASP A 98 -13.69 2.19 -11.12
C ASP A 98 -13.21 3.59 -11.53
N MET A 99 -13.19 3.84 -12.85
CA MET A 99 -12.71 5.11 -13.41
C MET A 99 -13.66 6.29 -13.19
N LYS A 100 -14.93 6.04 -12.81
CA LYS A 100 -15.87 7.13 -12.48
C LYS A 100 -15.59 7.72 -11.12
N THR A 101 -15.22 6.87 -10.17
CA THR A 101 -14.93 7.27 -8.78
C THR A 101 -13.44 7.45 -8.52
N GLY A 102 -12.58 6.94 -9.40
CA GLY A 102 -11.14 6.89 -9.21
C GLY A 102 -10.71 5.93 -8.09
N GLU A 103 -11.56 4.94 -7.75
CA GLU A 103 -11.30 3.98 -6.69
C GLU A 103 -10.70 2.69 -7.25
N LEU A 104 -9.56 2.29 -6.70
CA LEU A 104 -9.01 0.94 -6.84
C LEU A 104 -9.50 0.12 -5.65
N LYS A 105 -10.21 -0.98 -5.92
CA LYS A 105 -10.74 -1.88 -4.90
C LYS A 105 -10.32 -3.31 -5.17
N ARG A 106 -9.85 -4.00 -4.13
CA ARG A 106 -9.65 -5.44 -4.14
C ARG A 106 -10.45 -6.06 -3.01
N GLU A 107 -11.29 -7.03 -3.33
CA GLU A 107 -12.13 -7.76 -2.39
C GLU A 107 -11.90 -9.26 -2.56
N LEU A 108 -11.72 -9.97 -1.44
CA LEU A 108 -11.43 -11.39 -1.48
C LEU A 108 -11.90 -12.11 -0.21
N VAL A 109 -12.13 -13.41 -0.35
CA VAL A 109 -12.26 -14.34 0.77
C VAL A 109 -11.07 -15.28 0.73
N TRP A 110 -10.23 -15.20 1.74
CA TRP A 110 -9.02 -16.01 1.89
C TRP A 110 -9.15 -16.96 3.07
N GLU A 111 -8.74 -18.20 2.89
CA GLU A 111 -8.65 -19.23 3.90
C GLU A 111 -7.18 -19.49 4.21
N ASN A 112 -6.78 -19.34 5.46
CA ASN A 112 -5.41 -19.58 5.90
C ASN A 112 -5.10 -21.09 6.00
N THR A 113 -3.85 -21.45 6.33
CA THR A 113 -3.44 -22.84 6.49
C THR A 113 -4.11 -23.55 7.67
N GLY A 114 -4.65 -22.78 8.63
CA GLY A 114 -5.46 -23.26 9.74
C GLY A 114 -6.96 -23.45 9.43
N ASN A 115 -7.36 -23.37 8.14
CA ASN A 115 -8.75 -23.48 7.64
C ASN A 115 -9.71 -22.40 8.16
N LYS A 116 -9.20 -21.26 8.63
CA LYS A 116 -10.00 -20.10 8.99
C LYS A 116 -10.16 -19.15 7.81
N LYS A 117 -11.37 -18.63 7.63
CA LYS A 117 -11.71 -17.73 6.52
C LYS A 117 -11.80 -16.28 6.94
N PHE A 118 -11.29 -15.43 6.09
CA PHE A 118 -11.26 -13.98 6.28
C PHE A 118 -11.76 -13.28 5.02
N LYS A 119 -12.73 -12.39 5.20
CA LYS A 119 -13.09 -11.43 4.15
C LYS A 119 -12.18 -10.22 4.27
N MET A 120 -11.52 -9.86 3.18
CA MET A 120 -10.59 -8.75 3.13
C MET A 120 -10.98 -7.78 2.02
N ILE A 121 -10.97 -6.49 2.34
CA ILE A 121 -11.27 -5.44 1.37
C ILE A 121 -10.17 -4.38 1.46
N PHE A 122 -9.49 -4.18 0.35
CA PHE A 122 -8.49 -3.12 0.16
C PHE A 122 -9.08 -2.06 -0.75
N ARG A 123 -8.91 -0.79 -0.41
CA ARG A 123 -9.34 0.33 -1.23
C ARG A 123 -8.25 1.37 -1.26
N ARG A 124 -8.06 1.98 -2.42
CA ARG A 124 -7.10 3.07 -2.62
C ARG A 124 -7.66 4.08 -3.61
N PHE A 125 -7.39 5.34 -3.35
CA PHE A 125 -7.63 6.39 -4.33
C PHE A 125 -6.58 7.50 -4.22
N VAL A 126 -6.39 8.24 -5.31
CA VAL A 126 -5.59 9.46 -5.37
C VAL A 126 -6.56 10.61 -5.61
N SER A 127 -6.56 11.60 -4.71
CA SER A 127 -7.53 12.69 -4.76
C SER A 127 -7.30 13.60 -5.97
N LEU A 128 -8.37 13.92 -6.69
CA LEU A 128 -8.34 14.90 -7.77
C LEU A 128 -8.48 16.34 -7.25
N GLU A 129 -9.17 16.53 -6.13
CA GLU A 129 -9.38 17.83 -5.50
C GLU A 129 -8.12 18.28 -4.74
N ASN A 130 -7.62 17.44 -3.85
CA ASN A 130 -6.36 17.68 -3.16
C ASN A 130 -5.25 16.84 -3.79
N ARG A 131 -4.48 17.43 -4.68
CA ARG A 131 -3.45 16.74 -5.45
C ARG A 131 -2.32 16.11 -4.63
N HIS A 132 -2.19 16.50 -3.37
CA HIS A 132 -1.19 15.95 -2.43
C HIS A 132 -1.73 14.83 -1.56
N LEU A 133 -2.98 14.39 -1.77
CA LEU A 133 -3.63 13.41 -0.91
C LEU A 133 -3.82 12.08 -1.64
N VAL A 134 -3.38 11.00 -0.99
CA VAL A 134 -3.70 9.62 -1.32
C VAL A 134 -4.24 8.92 -0.08
N CYS A 135 -5.28 8.12 -0.24
CA CYS A 135 -5.84 7.34 0.86
C CYS A 135 -5.87 5.86 0.52
N SER A 136 -5.47 5.05 1.49
CA SER A 136 -5.57 3.60 1.45
C SER A 136 -6.35 3.10 2.66
N LYS A 137 -7.17 2.07 2.46
CA LYS A 137 -7.95 1.43 3.51
C LYS A 137 -7.84 -0.07 3.38
N VAL A 138 -7.63 -0.76 4.50
CA VAL A 138 -7.83 -2.20 4.62
C VAL A 138 -8.93 -2.50 5.61
N SER A 139 -9.79 -3.44 5.28
CA SER A 139 -10.81 -3.97 6.17
C SER A 139 -10.70 -5.49 6.23
N ILE A 140 -10.69 -6.05 7.44
CA ILE A 140 -10.54 -7.49 7.66
C ILE A 140 -11.68 -7.94 8.57
N GLU A 141 -12.38 -8.99 8.16
CA GLU A 141 -13.45 -9.64 8.89
C GLU A 141 -13.13 -11.14 9.02
N ALA A 142 -13.10 -11.67 10.23
CA ALA A 142 -13.01 -13.10 10.46
C ALA A 142 -14.41 -13.72 10.29
N LEU A 143 -14.55 -14.72 9.42
CA LEU A 143 -15.84 -15.32 9.08
C LEU A 143 -16.21 -16.49 10.00
N ASP A 144 -15.21 -17.18 10.54
CA ASP A 144 -15.43 -18.40 11.34
C ASP A 144 -15.25 -18.15 12.84
N GLU A 145 -14.04 -17.83 13.30
CA GLU A 145 -13.65 -17.69 14.70
C GLU A 145 -12.88 -16.41 14.97
N ASP A 146 -12.74 -16.09 16.24
CA ASP A 146 -11.87 -15.01 16.68
C ASP A 146 -10.41 -15.28 16.27
N SER A 147 -9.71 -14.25 15.85
CA SER A 147 -8.33 -14.34 15.37
C SER A 147 -7.52 -13.12 15.78
N ASN A 148 -6.23 -13.32 16.02
CA ASN A 148 -5.30 -12.24 16.26
C ASN A 148 -4.84 -11.66 14.92
N VAL A 149 -5.02 -10.35 14.74
CA VAL A 149 -4.59 -9.65 13.54
C VAL A 149 -3.54 -8.63 13.91
N LYS A 150 -2.41 -8.70 13.22
CA LYS A 150 -1.32 -7.73 13.29
C LYS A 150 -1.12 -7.12 11.92
N ILE A 151 -1.08 -5.80 11.84
CA ILE A 151 -0.83 -5.08 10.60
C ILE A 151 0.37 -4.16 10.79
N LYS A 152 1.33 -4.23 9.86
CA LYS A 152 2.41 -3.26 9.76
C LYS A 152 2.22 -2.46 8.49
N THR A 153 2.30 -1.15 8.62
CA THR A 153 2.17 -0.20 7.51
C THR A 153 2.91 1.09 7.83
N GLY A 154 3.16 1.90 6.82
CA GLY A 154 3.88 3.17 7.00
C GLY A 154 4.60 3.58 5.72
N VAL A 155 5.84 4.04 5.86
CA VAL A 155 6.65 4.52 4.75
C VAL A 155 7.90 3.66 4.58
N ASP A 156 8.13 3.15 3.37
CA ASP A 156 9.34 2.40 3.01
C ASP A 156 10.13 3.14 1.92
N GLY A 157 11.21 3.80 2.30
CA GLY A 157 12.11 4.55 1.41
C GLY A 157 13.19 3.72 0.71
N ARG A 158 13.09 2.40 0.69
CA ARG A 158 14.05 1.52 0.00
C ARG A 158 13.77 1.37 -1.50
N GLN A 159 12.76 2.06 -2.01
CA GLN A 159 12.39 2.01 -3.42
C GLN A 159 13.53 2.50 -4.31
N THR A 160 13.65 1.89 -5.49
CA THR A 160 14.71 2.19 -6.46
C THR A 160 14.15 2.25 -7.87
N ASN A 161 14.87 2.90 -8.80
CA ASN A 161 14.65 2.75 -10.22
C ASN A 161 15.65 1.71 -10.74
N SER A 162 15.18 0.55 -11.20
CA SER A 162 16.05 -0.52 -11.74
C SER A 162 17.25 -0.87 -10.84
N GLY A 163 17.07 -0.81 -9.51
CA GLY A 163 18.11 -1.09 -8.52
C GLY A 163 18.93 0.13 -8.08
N VAL A 164 18.73 1.30 -8.70
CA VAL A 164 19.44 2.53 -8.35
C VAL A 164 18.61 3.38 -7.38
N GLN A 165 19.24 3.82 -6.29
CA GLN A 165 18.60 4.65 -5.27
C GLN A 165 18.78 6.15 -5.60
N HIS A 166 17.67 6.85 -5.74
CA HIS A 166 17.63 8.27 -6.10
C HIS A 166 17.43 9.23 -4.92
N PHE A 167 17.30 8.73 -3.69
CA PHE A 167 17.02 9.56 -2.53
C PHE A 167 18.00 9.34 -1.38
N HIS A 168 18.33 10.41 -0.69
CA HIS A 168 18.88 10.39 0.66
C HIS A 168 17.72 10.36 1.66
N GLU A 169 17.83 9.52 2.71
CA GLU A 169 16.97 9.62 3.87
C GLU A 169 17.39 10.84 4.70
N MET A 170 16.42 11.71 5.01
CA MET A 170 16.66 12.91 5.79
C MET A 170 16.14 12.77 7.22
N GLU A 171 14.85 12.64 7.41
CA GLU A 171 14.22 12.68 8.72
C GLU A 171 13.06 11.71 8.84
N LYS A 172 12.85 11.18 10.05
CA LYS A 172 11.72 10.36 10.45
C LYS A 172 11.19 10.80 11.79
N ARG A 173 9.90 11.07 11.87
CA ARG A 173 9.23 11.48 13.11
C ARG A 173 7.88 10.79 13.26
N VAL A 174 7.48 10.60 14.52
CA VAL A 174 6.14 10.18 14.91
C VAL A 174 5.57 11.26 15.82
N TYR A 175 4.34 11.67 15.56
CA TYR A 175 3.63 12.68 16.35
C TYR A 175 2.33 12.10 16.88
N ASP A 176 2.03 12.33 18.15
CA ASP A 176 0.79 11.97 18.82
C ASP A 176 0.35 10.52 18.59
N ASP A 177 1.30 9.61 18.38
CA ASP A 177 1.06 8.21 18.04
C ASP A 177 0.07 7.99 16.88
N LYS A 178 -0.09 8.93 15.98
CA LYS A 178 -1.05 8.88 14.88
C LYS A 178 -0.47 9.34 13.54
N PHE A 179 0.54 10.18 13.62
CA PHE A 179 1.07 10.86 12.46
C PHE A 179 2.52 10.48 12.26
N ILE A 180 2.84 9.99 11.07
CA ILE A 180 4.19 9.61 10.66
C ILE A 180 4.67 10.65 9.65
N GLN A 181 5.86 11.18 9.85
CA GLN A 181 6.56 11.98 8.85
C GLN A 181 7.84 11.28 8.42
N TYR A 182 8.02 11.13 7.12
CA TYR A 182 9.24 10.66 6.49
C TYR A 182 9.70 11.69 5.47
N VAL A 183 10.93 12.14 5.59
CA VAL A 183 11.53 13.12 4.68
C VAL A 183 12.67 12.48 3.91
N GLN A 184 12.64 12.64 2.59
CA GLN A 184 13.70 12.21 1.69
C GLN A 184 14.08 13.34 0.74
N ARG A 185 15.31 13.33 0.25
CA ARG A 185 15.84 14.32 -0.70
C ARG A 185 16.43 13.63 -1.90
N THR A 186 16.14 14.10 -3.10
CA THR A 186 16.78 13.60 -4.32
C THR A 186 18.29 13.83 -4.28
N THR A 187 19.07 12.85 -4.80
CA THR A 187 20.52 12.81 -4.62
C THR A 187 21.27 13.91 -5.37
N GLU A 188 20.77 14.33 -6.53
CA GLU A 188 21.44 15.34 -7.38
C GLU A 188 20.62 16.62 -7.49
N SER A 189 19.33 16.52 -7.77
CA SER A 189 18.46 17.69 -7.94
C SER A 189 18.08 18.41 -6.62
N ASN A 190 18.41 17.84 -5.46
CA ASN A 190 18.20 18.39 -4.13
C ASN A 190 16.75 18.79 -3.82
N ILE A 191 15.78 18.05 -4.31
CA ILE A 191 14.36 18.27 -4.05
C ILE A 191 13.96 17.52 -2.79
N ASP A 192 13.44 18.25 -1.80
CA ASP A 192 12.89 17.67 -0.57
C ASP A 192 11.48 17.16 -0.80
N MET A 193 11.21 15.96 -0.33
CA MET A 193 9.91 15.33 -0.37
C MET A 193 9.48 14.94 1.04
N TYR A 194 8.36 15.51 1.48
CA TYR A 194 7.76 15.26 2.79
C TYR A 194 6.57 14.31 2.63
N LEU A 195 6.71 13.10 3.13
CA LEU A 195 5.66 12.09 3.17
C LEU A 195 5.05 12.07 4.56
N ASN A 196 3.82 12.51 4.66
CA ASN A 196 3.09 12.58 5.92
C ASN A 196 1.95 11.57 5.88
N THR A 197 1.89 10.67 6.86
CA THR A 197 0.89 9.61 6.93
C THR A 197 0.09 9.75 8.21
N PHE A 198 -1.23 9.85 8.09
CA PHE A 198 -2.16 9.80 9.22
C PHE A 198 -2.78 8.41 9.33
N LEU A 199 -2.71 7.81 10.53
CA LEU A 199 -3.26 6.49 10.81
C LEU A 199 -4.58 6.61 11.56
N HIS A 200 -5.67 6.19 10.92
CA HIS A 200 -6.98 6.03 11.57
C HIS A 200 -7.33 4.56 11.71
N ILE A 201 -7.56 4.13 12.95
CA ILE A 201 -7.78 2.71 13.29
C ILE A 201 -9.15 2.59 13.96
N ASN A 202 -10.01 1.72 13.42
CA ASN A 202 -11.31 1.45 13.98
C ASN A 202 -11.56 -0.08 14.07
N PRO A 203 -11.87 -0.64 15.26
CA PRO A 203 -11.82 0.02 16.58
C PRO A 203 -10.41 0.41 16.99
N VAL A 204 -10.27 1.28 17.98
CA VAL A 204 -8.96 1.67 18.53
C VAL A 204 -8.26 0.46 19.10
N LEU A 205 -7.01 0.25 18.70
CA LEU A 205 -6.19 -0.90 19.07
C LEU A 205 -4.84 -0.45 19.58
N GLU A 206 -4.12 -1.39 20.18
CA GLU A 206 -2.71 -1.18 20.51
C GLU A 206 -1.88 -0.96 19.26
N LYS A 207 -0.97 -0.02 19.34
CA LYS A 207 -0.03 0.28 18.27
C LYS A 207 1.34 0.61 18.83
N SER A 208 2.34 0.31 18.03
CA SER A 208 3.74 0.69 18.26
C SER A 208 4.37 1.17 16.96
N PHE A 209 5.52 1.81 17.05
CA PHE A 209 6.23 2.33 15.89
C PHE A 209 7.64 1.76 15.84
N THR A 210 8.08 1.37 14.65
CA THR A 210 9.42 0.87 14.39
C THR A 210 10.13 1.82 13.44
N ILE A 211 11.29 2.31 13.84
CA ILE A 211 12.15 3.16 13.03
C ILE A 211 13.39 2.36 12.64
N GLU A 212 13.53 2.06 11.37
CA GLU A 212 14.67 1.37 10.78
C GLU A 212 15.32 2.26 9.71
N ARG A 213 16.47 1.83 9.17
CA ARG A 213 17.08 2.50 8.02
C ARG A 213 16.11 2.49 6.85
N ARG A 214 15.76 3.67 6.34
CA ARG A 214 14.80 3.91 5.23
C ARG A 214 13.38 3.40 5.48
N LYS A 215 13.01 3.14 6.73
CA LYS A 215 11.65 2.72 7.08
C LYS A 215 11.14 3.43 8.33
N LEU A 216 9.86 3.74 8.31
CA LEU A 216 9.10 4.15 9.48
C LEU A 216 7.75 3.45 9.42
N LEU A 217 7.54 2.46 10.27
CA LEU A 217 6.37 1.60 10.27
C LEU A 217 5.59 1.72 11.57
N ALA A 218 4.26 1.69 11.46
CA ALA A 218 3.34 1.44 12.57
C ALA A 218 2.97 -0.05 12.59
N GLU A 219 3.01 -0.66 13.74
CA GLU A 219 2.49 -2.00 14.00
C GLU A 219 1.22 -1.90 14.85
N ILE A 220 0.13 -2.47 14.35
CA ILE A 220 -1.21 -2.43 14.96
C ILE A 220 -1.63 -3.86 15.26
N THR A 221 -2.01 -4.15 16.52
CA THR A 221 -2.38 -5.49 16.95
C THR A 221 -3.77 -5.49 17.59
N GLY A 222 -4.57 -6.50 17.30
CA GLY A 222 -5.87 -6.69 17.94
C GLY A 222 -6.54 -8.02 17.63
N VAL A 223 -7.50 -8.40 18.46
CA VAL A 223 -8.35 -9.58 18.28
C VAL A 223 -9.53 -9.23 17.39
N ARG A 224 -9.90 -10.12 16.48
CA ARG A 224 -11.06 -9.99 15.59
C ARG A 224 -12.03 -11.12 15.81
N ASN A 225 -13.30 -10.76 15.89
CA ASN A 225 -14.41 -11.69 15.95
C ASN A 225 -15.46 -11.35 14.86
N ARG A 226 -16.46 -12.21 14.69
CA ARG A 226 -17.53 -12.08 13.69
C ARG A 226 -18.28 -10.73 13.71
N LYS A 227 -18.15 -9.94 14.79
CA LYS A 227 -18.92 -8.70 15.01
C LYS A 227 -18.08 -7.43 14.80
N ASN A 228 -16.75 -7.54 14.71
CA ASN A 228 -15.85 -6.40 14.68
C ASN A 228 -15.18 -6.25 13.33
N PHE A 229 -15.57 -5.24 12.58
CA PHE A 229 -14.95 -4.84 11.34
C PHE A 229 -13.68 -4.03 11.63
N PHE A 230 -12.55 -4.43 11.07
CA PHE A 230 -11.32 -3.65 11.16
C PHE A 230 -11.22 -2.72 9.95
N GLY A 231 -11.05 -1.43 10.20
CA GLY A 231 -10.77 -0.45 9.18
C GLY A 231 -9.50 0.33 9.55
N LEU A 232 -8.47 0.24 8.72
CA LEU A 232 -7.30 1.09 8.79
C LEU A 232 -7.33 2.03 7.58
N TYR A 233 -7.26 3.33 7.85
CA TYR A 233 -7.15 4.37 6.84
C TYR A 233 -5.78 5.01 6.95
N ILE A 234 -5.13 5.20 5.82
CA ILE A 234 -3.89 5.98 5.67
C ILE A 234 -4.19 7.09 4.68
N CYS A 235 -4.01 8.31 5.12
CA CYS A 235 -4.19 9.50 4.29
C CYS A 235 -2.94 10.37 4.37
#